data_0a30e881bc183873d44c31efe2c3da73
#
_entry.id   0a30e881bc183873d44c31efe2c3da73
#
_cell.length_a   1.000
_cell.length_b   1.000
_cell.length_c   1.000
_cell.angle_alpha   90.00
_cell.angle_beta   90.00
_cell.angle_gamma   90.00
#
_symmetry.space_group_name_H-M   'P 1'
#
loop_
_entity.id
_entity.type
_entity.pdbx_description
1 polymer ?
#
loop_
_entity_poly.entity_id
_entity_poly.type
_entity_poly.pdbx_seq_one_letter_code
_entity_poly.pdbx_strand_id
1 'polypeptide(L)'
;MVPKRIFLTKGVGKHKERLTSFELALRDAGIAAQNLVRVSSIFPPNCKMIARKEGLKYLDPGQVTFAVVAENSTREPHRLLASSIGVAIPADRNVYGYLSEHHSFGETEDAAGDYAEELAAEMLATTLDVDFDPDKSWDEKKQIYRLSNKIVRTMNMTQSAVGDKKGRWTTVIAAAILIFE
;
A
#
# COMPACT_ATOMS: atom_id res chain seq x y z
N MET A 1 -21.98 1.16 -0.18
CA MET A 1 -21.18 2.26 -0.71
C MET A 1 -19.96 1.68 -1.43
N VAL A 2 -19.66 2.13 -2.63
CA VAL A 2 -18.44 1.73 -3.37
C VAL A 2 -17.57 2.98 -3.56
N PRO A 3 -16.28 2.93 -3.15
CA PRO A 3 -15.37 4.06 -3.33
C PRO A 3 -15.21 4.43 -4.80
N LYS A 4 -15.13 5.72 -5.10
CA LYS A 4 -14.96 6.23 -6.47
C LYS A 4 -13.54 6.69 -6.77
N ARG A 5 -12.77 7.03 -5.73
CA ARG A 5 -11.37 7.41 -5.86
C ARG A 5 -10.53 6.74 -4.79
N ILE A 6 -9.27 6.56 -5.10
CA ILE A 6 -8.27 6.02 -4.17
C ILE A 6 -6.96 6.78 -4.38
N PHE A 7 -6.25 7.04 -3.31
CA PHE A 7 -4.88 7.52 -3.39
C PHE A 7 -3.97 6.76 -2.45
N LEU A 8 -2.71 6.70 -2.81
CA LEU A 8 -1.68 6.08 -2.00
C LEU A 8 -0.91 7.15 -1.22
N THR A 9 -0.54 6.80 0.02
CA THR A 9 0.30 7.64 0.87
C THR A 9 1.23 6.78 1.70
N LYS A 10 2.29 7.39 2.22
CA LYS A 10 3.29 6.74 3.06
C LYS A 10 3.81 7.70 4.11
N GLY A 11 4.37 7.15 5.18
CA GLY A 11 4.94 7.98 6.24
C GLY A 11 5.81 7.21 7.21
N VAL A 12 6.66 7.95 7.91
CA VAL A 12 7.57 7.44 8.93
C VAL A 12 7.50 8.32 10.19
N GLY A 13 7.54 7.68 11.37
CA GLY A 13 7.58 8.37 12.66
C GLY A 13 8.57 7.73 13.61
N LYS A 14 9.23 8.56 14.43
CA LYS A 14 10.17 8.09 15.47
C LYS A 14 9.84 8.72 16.80
N HIS A 15 9.64 7.88 17.84
CA HIS A 15 9.35 8.35 19.18
C HIS A 15 9.74 7.31 20.24
N LYS A 16 9.91 7.73 21.49
CA LYS A 16 10.15 6.81 22.63
C LYS A 16 8.95 5.88 22.91
N GLU A 17 7.74 6.35 22.60
CA GLU A 17 6.50 5.58 22.73
C GLU A 17 6.04 5.07 21.35
N ARG A 18 5.62 3.79 21.29
CA ARG A 18 5.20 3.17 20.02
C ARG A 18 3.99 3.86 19.41
N LEU A 19 2.96 4.12 20.21
CA LEU A 19 1.74 4.77 19.75
C LEU A 19 2.03 6.16 19.15
N THR A 20 2.89 6.93 19.79
CA THR A 20 3.27 8.26 19.28
C THR A 20 4.11 8.15 18.01
N SER A 21 4.98 7.14 17.88
CA SER A 21 5.72 6.93 16.63
C SER A 21 4.77 6.59 15.45
N PHE A 22 3.73 5.82 15.70
CA PHE A 22 2.68 5.53 14.73
C PHE A 22 1.89 6.79 14.35
N GLU A 23 1.49 7.57 15.33
CA GLU A 23 0.78 8.85 15.09
C GLU A 23 1.64 9.82 14.26
N LEU A 24 2.95 9.92 14.53
CA LEU A 24 3.87 10.70 13.73
C LEU A 24 4.01 10.18 12.28
N ALA A 25 3.95 8.85 12.09
CA ALA A 25 3.93 8.27 10.75
C ALA A 25 2.63 8.63 9.99
N LEU A 26 1.48 8.65 10.69
CA LEU A 26 0.22 9.12 10.12
C LEU A 26 0.25 10.61 9.74
N ARG A 27 0.91 11.46 10.56
CA ARG A 27 1.13 12.88 10.23
C ARG A 27 1.96 13.06 8.97
N ASP A 28 3.05 12.33 8.87
CA ASP A 28 3.92 12.35 7.68
C ASP A 28 3.16 11.88 6.43
N ALA A 29 2.30 10.87 6.57
CA ALA A 29 1.40 10.42 5.52
C ALA A 29 0.26 11.40 5.20
N GLY A 30 -0.02 12.38 6.06
CA GLY A 30 -1.10 13.38 5.90
C GLY A 30 -2.50 12.88 6.28
N ILE A 31 -2.60 11.81 7.06
CA ILE A 31 -3.87 11.14 7.42
C ILE A 31 -4.08 10.99 8.95
N ALA A 32 -3.36 11.76 9.76
CA ALA A 32 -3.44 11.67 11.22
C ALA A 32 -4.72 12.26 11.81
N ALA A 33 -5.38 13.17 11.08
CA ALA A 33 -6.58 13.83 11.58
C ALA A 33 -7.88 13.03 11.35
N GLN A 34 -7.80 11.86 10.70
CA GLN A 34 -8.95 11.03 10.36
C GLN A 34 -9.13 9.87 11.36
N ASN A 35 -10.36 9.40 11.50
CA ASN A 35 -10.65 8.12 12.16
C ASN A 35 -10.54 7.00 11.12
N LEU A 36 -9.40 6.31 11.09
CA LEU A 36 -9.13 5.28 10.10
C LEU A 36 -9.85 3.98 10.43
N VAL A 37 -10.58 3.45 9.45
CA VAL A 37 -11.17 2.10 9.47
C VAL A 37 -10.43 1.24 8.47
N ARG A 38 -9.76 0.20 8.95
CA ARG A 38 -9.06 -0.76 8.09
C ARG A 38 -10.07 -1.66 7.38
N VAL A 39 -9.89 -1.82 6.08
CA VAL A 39 -10.68 -2.70 5.23
C VAL A 39 -9.80 -3.72 4.54
N SER A 40 -10.41 -4.73 3.93
CA SER A 40 -9.70 -5.74 3.15
C SER A 40 -9.28 -5.23 1.76
N SER A 41 -8.54 -6.01 1.05
CA SER A 41 -7.59 -5.72 -0.02
C SER A 41 -8.21 -5.64 -1.42
N ILE A 42 -9.40 -5.08 -1.60
CA ILE A 42 -10.06 -4.95 -2.91
C ILE A 42 -9.87 -3.55 -3.48
N PHE A 43 -9.33 -3.48 -4.71
CA PHE A 43 -9.39 -2.26 -5.52
C PHE A 43 -10.77 -2.19 -6.17
N PRO A 44 -11.60 -1.17 -5.86
CA PRO A 44 -13.00 -1.17 -6.28
C PRO A 44 -13.18 -1.02 -7.81
N PRO A 45 -14.21 -1.64 -8.39
CA PRO A 45 -14.56 -1.41 -9.80
C PRO A 45 -14.81 0.06 -10.10
N ASN A 46 -14.41 0.52 -11.28
CA ASN A 46 -14.56 1.90 -11.74
C ASN A 46 -13.90 2.98 -10.85
N CYS A 47 -13.14 2.57 -9.82
CA CYS A 47 -12.40 3.46 -8.95
C CYS A 47 -11.23 4.14 -9.71
N LYS A 48 -11.02 5.44 -9.44
CA LYS A 48 -9.92 6.20 -10.05
C LYS A 48 -8.77 6.33 -9.06
N MET A 49 -7.57 5.95 -9.47
CA MET A 49 -6.36 6.32 -8.77
C MET A 49 -6.09 7.80 -8.99
N ILE A 50 -5.97 8.57 -7.91
CA ILE A 50 -5.65 10.00 -7.94
C ILE A 50 -4.34 10.30 -7.21
N ALA A 51 -3.76 11.45 -7.47
CA ALA A 51 -2.55 11.87 -6.78
C ALA A 51 -2.82 12.17 -5.30
N ARG A 52 -1.83 11.89 -4.42
CA ARG A 52 -1.92 12.18 -2.98
C ARG A 52 -2.38 13.62 -2.69
N LYS A 53 -1.80 14.60 -3.39
CA LYS A 53 -2.15 16.04 -3.20
C LYS A 53 -3.61 16.34 -3.51
N GLU A 54 -4.19 15.64 -4.48
CA GLU A 54 -5.61 15.74 -4.79
C GLU A 54 -6.45 15.02 -3.73
N GLY A 55 -6.08 13.78 -3.40
CA GLY A 55 -6.80 12.95 -2.43
C GLY A 55 -6.93 13.58 -1.05
N LEU A 56 -5.88 14.23 -0.56
CA LEU A 56 -5.90 14.91 0.74
C LEU A 56 -6.93 16.03 0.85
N LYS A 57 -7.42 16.58 -0.26
CA LYS A 57 -8.47 17.63 -0.26
C LYS A 57 -9.87 17.08 0.06
N TYR A 58 -10.06 15.77 0.00
CA TYR A 58 -11.32 15.10 0.35
C TYR A 58 -11.38 14.64 1.81
N LEU A 59 -10.35 14.96 2.60
CA LEU A 59 -10.24 14.49 3.98
C LEU A 59 -10.44 15.65 4.98
N ASP A 60 -11.49 15.56 5.78
CA ASP A 60 -11.76 16.49 6.86
C ASP A 60 -11.27 15.93 8.21
N PRO A 61 -10.83 16.79 9.15
CA PRO A 61 -10.51 16.37 10.51
C PRO A 61 -11.69 15.67 11.20
N GLY A 62 -11.43 14.53 11.84
CA GLY A 62 -12.44 13.71 12.51
C GLY A 62 -13.25 12.79 11.58
N GLN A 63 -13.10 12.91 10.28
CA GLN A 63 -13.80 12.08 9.30
C GLN A 63 -13.48 10.59 9.50
N VAL A 64 -14.51 9.73 9.42
CA VAL A 64 -14.33 8.28 9.32
C VAL A 64 -13.87 7.96 7.89
N THR A 65 -12.66 7.43 7.78
CA THR A 65 -12.01 7.20 6.49
C THR A 65 -11.56 5.74 6.38
N PHE A 66 -12.00 5.08 5.33
CA PHE A 66 -11.64 3.68 5.09
C PHE A 66 -10.29 3.59 4.38
N ALA A 67 -9.45 2.66 4.83
CA ALA A 67 -8.10 2.50 4.32
C ALA A 67 -7.61 1.05 4.37
N VAL A 68 -6.80 0.67 3.38
CA VAL A 68 -5.90 -0.48 3.48
C VAL A 68 -4.57 0.05 3.99
N VAL A 69 -4.04 -0.50 5.08
CA VAL A 69 -2.85 0.03 5.77
C VAL A 69 -1.86 -1.09 6.09
N ALA A 70 -0.69 -1.02 5.49
CA ALA A 70 0.48 -1.78 5.90
C ALA A 70 1.27 -0.98 6.95
N GLU A 71 1.62 -1.61 8.05
CA GLU A 71 2.34 -0.99 9.18
C GLU A 71 3.46 -1.91 9.66
N ASN A 72 4.62 -1.36 9.95
CA ASN A 72 5.69 -2.05 10.63
C ASN A 72 6.40 -1.13 11.62
N SER A 73 6.94 -1.69 12.70
CA SER A 73 7.65 -0.90 13.71
C SER A 73 8.75 -1.70 14.40
N THR A 74 9.82 -1.00 14.80
CA THR A 74 10.93 -1.59 15.56
C THR A 74 11.51 -0.63 16.58
N ARG A 75 12.14 -1.19 17.64
CA ARG A 75 13.04 -0.49 18.55
C ARG A 75 14.50 -0.84 18.33
N GLU A 76 14.78 -1.84 17.48
CA GLU A 76 16.15 -2.29 17.23
C GLU A 76 16.93 -1.21 16.48
N PRO A 77 18.05 -0.72 17.06
CA PRO A 77 18.93 0.21 16.35
C PRO A 77 19.41 -0.38 15.02
N HIS A 78 19.45 0.44 13.99
CA HIS A 78 19.93 0.08 12.67
C HIS A 78 19.16 -1.03 11.94
N ARG A 79 18.03 -1.51 12.47
CA ARG A 79 17.17 -2.48 11.80
C ARG A 79 16.49 -1.82 10.60
N LEU A 80 16.69 -2.37 9.41
CA LEU A 80 15.94 -1.96 8.22
C LEU A 80 14.52 -2.53 8.31
N LEU A 81 13.50 -1.68 8.06
CA LEU A 81 12.09 -2.07 8.04
C LEU A 81 11.38 -1.38 6.89
N ALA A 82 10.35 -2.04 6.36
CA ALA A 82 9.51 -1.52 5.29
C ALA A 82 8.04 -1.89 5.48
N SER A 83 7.16 -1.07 4.92
CA SER A 83 5.73 -1.34 4.73
C SER A 83 5.33 -0.93 3.32
N SER A 84 4.57 -1.79 2.65
CA SER A 84 4.20 -1.61 1.24
C SER A 84 2.72 -1.88 1.01
N ILE A 85 2.14 -1.14 0.09
CA ILE A 85 0.86 -1.44 -0.55
C ILE A 85 1.14 -1.74 -2.02
N GLY A 86 0.85 -2.95 -2.47
CA GLY A 86 0.82 -3.31 -3.88
C GLY A 86 -0.57 -3.08 -4.47
N VAL A 87 -0.64 -2.77 -5.75
CA VAL A 87 -1.89 -2.50 -6.47
C VAL A 87 -1.86 -3.23 -7.82
N ALA A 88 -2.95 -3.92 -8.15
CA ALA A 88 -3.17 -4.49 -9.47
C ALA A 88 -4.57 -4.13 -9.97
N ILE A 89 -4.62 -3.52 -11.17
CA ILE A 89 -5.85 -2.98 -11.76
C ILE A 89 -6.17 -3.75 -13.04
N PRO A 90 -7.39 -4.33 -13.17
CA PRO A 90 -7.81 -5.02 -14.38
C PRO A 90 -8.08 -4.06 -15.53
N ALA A 91 -7.97 -4.56 -16.78
CA ALA A 91 -8.31 -3.81 -17.98
C ALA A 91 -9.81 -3.53 -18.07
N ASP A 92 -10.63 -4.53 -17.71
CA ASP A 92 -12.08 -4.32 -17.57
C ASP A 92 -12.35 -3.58 -16.24
N ARG A 93 -12.77 -2.35 -16.35
CA ARG A 93 -13.04 -1.50 -15.20
C ARG A 93 -14.26 -1.90 -14.38
N ASN A 94 -15.12 -2.76 -14.90
CA ASN A 94 -16.27 -3.31 -14.17
C ASN A 94 -15.87 -4.45 -13.24
N VAL A 95 -14.68 -4.99 -13.40
CA VAL A 95 -14.09 -6.00 -12.52
C VAL A 95 -13.27 -5.31 -11.43
N TYR A 96 -13.27 -5.89 -10.24
CA TYR A 96 -12.42 -5.43 -9.15
C TYR A 96 -10.96 -5.82 -9.35
N GLY A 97 -10.05 -5.03 -8.83
CA GLY A 97 -8.64 -5.35 -8.71
C GLY A 97 -8.25 -5.71 -7.28
N TYR A 98 -6.95 -5.78 -7.05
CA TYR A 98 -6.41 -6.11 -5.72
C TYR A 98 -5.47 -5.03 -5.20
N LEU A 99 -5.49 -4.91 -3.89
CA LEU A 99 -4.48 -4.27 -3.07
C LEU A 99 -3.78 -5.38 -2.27
N SER A 100 -2.50 -5.27 -2.00
CA SER A 100 -1.79 -6.17 -1.09
C SER A 100 -1.14 -5.35 0.01
N GLU A 101 -0.96 -5.97 1.17
CA GLU A 101 -0.22 -5.40 2.29
C GLU A 101 1.03 -6.25 2.51
N HIS A 102 2.20 -5.60 2.58
CA HIS A 102 3.45 -6.25 2.94
C HIS A 102 4.20 -5.44 3.98
N HIS A 103 4.81 -6.13 4.93
CA HIS A 103 5.73 -5.54 5.89
C HIS A 103 6.89 -6.49 6.13
N SER A 104 8.09 -5.93 6.23
CA SER A 104 9.31 -6.74 6.30
C SER A 104 10.41 -6.09 7.11
N PHE A 105 11.37 -6.90 7.49
CA PHE A 105 12.65 -6.49 8.06
C PHE A 105 13.78 -6.96 7.17
N GLY A 106 14.77 -6.09 6.97
CA GLY A 106 15.98 -6.40 6.20
C GLY A 106 15.83 -6.27 4.68
N GLU A 107 14.63 -5.99 4.16
CA GLU A 107 14.41 -5.72 2.74
C GLU A 107 14.61 -4.24 2.41
N THR A 108 15.12 -3.96 1.22
CA THR A 108 15.17 -2.61 0.67
C THR A 108 13.75 -2.13 0.30
N GLU A 109 13.60 -0.82 0.09
CA GLU A 109 12.33 -0.25 -0.37
C GLU A 109 11.85 -0.88 -1.67
N ASP A 110 12.77 -1.08 -2.63
CA ASP A 110 12.45 -1.69 -3.92
C ASP A 110 12.03 -3.15 -3.77
N ALA A 111 12.77 -3.96 -3.00
CA ALA A 111 12.44 -5.37 -2.80
C ALA A 111 11.07 -5.55 -2.12
N ALA A 112 10.78 -4.78 -1.08
CA ALA A 112 9.50 -4.83 -0.38
C ALA A 112 8.35 -4.34 -1.27
N GLY A 113 8.60 -3.32 -2.10
CA GLY A 113 7.65 -2.79 -3.05
C GLY A 113 7.32 -3.77 -4.16
N ASP A 114 8.32 -4.35 -4.78
CA ASP A 114 8.16 -5.35 -5.85
C ASP A 114 7.40 -6.57 -5.34
N TYR A 115 7.72 -7.05 -4.15
CA TYR A 115 7.00 -8.17 -3.55
C TYR A 115 5.51 -7.87 -3.32
N ALA A 116 5.18 -6.71 -2.78
CA ALA A 116 3.78 -6.30 -2.59
C ALA A 116 3.04 -6.16 -3.92
N GLU A 117 3.68 -5.59 -4.94
CA GLU A 117 3.11 -5.43 -6.27
C GLU A 117 2.86 -6.78 -6.94
N GLU A 118 3.82 -7.70 -6.83
CA GLU A 118 3.72 -9.08 -7.32
C GLU A 118 2.54 -9.81 -6.70
N LEU A 119 2.38 -9.76 -5.37
CA LEU A 119 1.26 -10.38 -4.67
C LEU A 119 -0.11 -9.86 -5.17
N ALA A 120 -0.27 -8.56 -5.34
CA ALA A 120 -1.51 -7.99 -5.87
C ALA A 120 -1.78 -8.45 -7.30
N ALA A 121 -0.74 -8.50 -8.14
CA ALA A 121 -0.84 -8.94 -9.53
C ALA A 121 -1.18 -10.43 -9.65
N GLU A 122 -0.58 -11.29 -8.82
CA GLU A 122 -0.89 -12.73 -8.80
C GLU A 122 -2.34 -13.00 -8.39
N MET A 123 -2.83 -12.33 -7.33
CA MET A 123 -4.23 -12.44 -6.93
C MET A 123 -5.18 -12.05 -8.06
N LEU A 124 -4.86 -10.97 -8.78
CA LEU A 124 -5.67 -10.54 -9.92
C LEU A 124 -5.55 -11.52 -11.10
N ALA A 125 -4.36 -11.99 -11.42
CA ALA A 125 -4.12 -12.95 -12.50
C ALA A 125 -4.93 -14.24 -12.31
N THR A 126 -4.94 -14.79 -11.10
CA THR A 126 -5.74 -15.98 -10.77
C THR A 126 -7.25 -15.73 -10.90
N THR A 127 -7.71 -14.54 -10.50
CA THR A 127 -9.13 -14.17 -10.65
C THR A 127 -9.57 -14.02 -12.10
N LEU A 128 -8.64 -13.63 -12.97
CA LEU A 128 -8.88 -13.39 -14.40
C LEU A 128 -8.53 -14.58 -15.29
N ASP A 129 -8.19 -15.73 -14.72
CA ASP A 129 -7.72 -16.92 -15.44
C ASP A 129 -6.57 -16.59 -16.39
N VAL A 130 -5.57 -15.88 -15.89
CA VAL A 130 -4.30 -15.64 -16.59
C VAL A 130 -3.31 -16.70 -16.14
N ASP A 131 -2.90 -17.57 -17.07
CA ASP A 131 -1.87 -18.57 -16.78
C ASP A 131 -0.50 -17.92 -16.61
N PHE A 132 0.18 -18.27 -15.55
CA PHE A 132 1.57 -17.88 -15.29
C PHE A 132 2.26 -18.97 -14.48
N ASP A 133 3.58 -19.03 -14.60
CA ASP A 133 4.42 -19.89 -13.77
C ASP A 133 4.77 -19.15 -12.46
N PRO A 134 4.35 -19.64 -11.28
CA PRO A 134 4.62 -18.98 -10.01
C PRO A 134 6.12 -18.91 -9.67
N ASP A 135 6.95 -19.79 -10.25
CA ASP A 135 8.38 -19.84 -10.00
C ASP A 135 9.19 -18.87 -10.88
N LYS A 136 8.53 -18.18 -11.82
CA LYS A 136 9.15 -17.14 -12.64
C LYS A 136 9.47 -15.88 -11.83
N SER A 137 10.49 -15.15 -12.28
CA SER A 137 10.82 -13.84 -11.71
C SER A 137 9.67 -12.83 -11.91
N TRP A 138 9.62 -11.82 -11.05
CA TRP A 138 8.61 -10.76 -11.17
C TRP A 138 8.61 -10.06 -12.53
N ASP A 139 9.78 -9.84 -13.12
CA ASP A 139 9.88 -9.22 -14.45
C ASP A 139 9.30 -10.10 -15.56
N GLU A 140 9.50 -11.42 -15.49
CA GLU A 140 8.89 -12.36 -16.44
C GLU A 140 7.36 -12.41 -16.27
N LYS A 141 6.85 -12.45 -15.04
CA LYS A 141 5.41 -12.40 -14.75
C LYS A 141 4.78 -11.11 -15.25
N LYS A 142 5.41 -9.95 -15.05
CA LYS A 142 4.94 -8.66 -15.59
C LYS A 142 4.78 -8.69 -17.11
N GLN A 143 5.68 -9.34 -17.84
CA GLN A 143 5.57 -9.49 -19.28
C GLN A 143 4.36 -10.34 -19.67
N ILE A 144 4.13 -11.47 -18.98
CA ILE A 144 2.96 -12.33 -19.20
C ILE A 144 1.67 -11.54 -18.97
N TYR A 145 1.59 -10.80 -17.88
CA TYR A 145 0.42 -10.00 -17.54
C TYR A 145 0.13 -8.90 -18.58
N ARG A 146 1.16 -8.23 -19.08
CA ARG A 146 1.03 -7.24 -20.17
C ARG A 146 0.54 -7.88 -21.46
N LEU A 147 1.08 -9.04 -21.84
CA LEU A 147 0.69 -9.77 -23.04
C LEU A 147 -0.74 -10.30 -22.98
N SER A 148 -1.24 -10.60 -21.78
CA SER A 148 -2.62 -11.05 -21.58
C SER A 148 -3.67 -9.99 -21.91
N ASN A 149 -3.29 -8.71 -21.87
CA ASN A 149 -4.20 -7.54 -21.97
C ASN A 149 -5.32 -7.51 -20.92
N LYS A 150 -5.23 -8.34 -19.85
CA LYS A 150 -6.23 -8.42 -18.79
C LYS A 150 -5.89 -7.54 -17.58
N ILE A 151 -4.59 -7.30 -17.33
CA ILE A 151 -4.09 -6.43 -16.26
C ILE A 151 -3.50 -5.17 -16.90
N VAL A 152 -4.12 -4.02 -16.63
CA VAL A 152 -3.73 -2.77 -17.28
C VAL A 152 -2.63 -2.04 -16.52
N ARG A 153 -2.55 -2.21 -15.20
CA ARG A 153 -1.59 -1.50 -14.35
C ARG A 153 -1.28 -2.26 -13.08
N THR A 154 0.00 -2.32 -12.75
CA THR A 154 0.50 -2.68 -11.42
C THR A 154 1.36 -1.55 -10.87
N MET A 155 1.39 -1.38 -9.57
CA MET A 155 2.22 -0.38 -8.89
C MET A 155 2.33 -0.69 -7.39
N ASN A 156 3.25 -0.01 -6.71
CA ASN A 156 3.32 -0.05 -5.26
C ASN A 156 3.53 1.34 -4.64
N MET A 157 3.27 1.42 -3.34
CA MET A 157 3.66 2.51 -2.47
C MET A 157 4.37 1.92 -1.25
N THR A 158 5.63 2.26 -1.09
CA THR A 158 6.48 1.67 -0.05
C THR A 158 7.14 2.75 0.78
N GLN A 159 7.13 2.59 2.10
CA GLN A 159 7.92 3.36 3.04
C GLN A 159 8.93 2.44 3.72
N SER A 160 10.20 2.75 3.58
CA SER A 160 11.28 2.13 4.36
C SER A 160 11.88 3.10 5.35
N ALA A 161 12.52 2.58 6.38
CA ALA A 161 13.32 3.33 7.33
C ALA A 161 14.35 2.44 8.01
N VAL A 162 15.31 3.09 8.67
CA VAL A 162 16.27 2.41 9.54
C VAL A 162 15.92 2.71 10.98
N GLY A 163 15.90 1.68 11.82
CA GLY A 163 15.63 1.77 13.25
C GLY A 163 16.51 2.80 13.93
N ASP A 164 15.91 3.58 14.82
CA ASP A 164 16.56 4.71 15.48
C ASP A 164 17.79 4.25 16.30
N LYS A 165 18.92 4.88 16.08
CA LYS A 165 20.21 4.53 16.73
C LYS A 165 20.18 4.59 18.26
N LYS A 166 19.23 5.35 18.83
CA LYS A 166 19.03 5.48 20.27
C LYS A 166 17.97 4.54 20.83
N GLY A 167 17.46 3.58 20.03
CA GLY A 167 16.46 2.60 20.46
C GLY A 167 15.06 3.17 20.68
N ARG A 168 14.73 4.31 20.08
CA ARG A 168 13.36 4.80 20.00
C ARG A 168 12.56 3.97 18.98
N TRP A 169 11.26 3.89 19.15
CA TRP A 169 10.38 3.30 18.16
C TRP A 169 10.48 4.02 16.82
N THR A 170 10.69 3.27 15.76
CA THR A 170 10.58 3.71 14.38
C THR A 170 9.41 2.97 13.77
N THR A 171 8.41 3.69 13.29
CA THR A 171 7.21 3.14 12.64
C THR A 171 7.16 3.63 11.21
N VAL A 172 6.89 2.71 10.28
CA VAL A 172 6.65 3.00 8.85
C VAL A 172 5.25 2.54 8.49
N ILE A 173 4.57 3.33 7.64
CA ILE A 173 3.26 2.99 7.09
C ILE A 173 3.25 3.21 5.58
N ALA A 174 2.48 2.39 4.88
CA ALA A 174 1.98 2.64 3.54
C ALA A 174 0.48 2.42 3.55
N ALA A 175 -0.28 3.27 2.89
CA ALA A 175 -1.74 3.21 2.93
C ALA A 175 -2.39 3.53 1.59
N ALA A 176 -3.50 2.84 1.31
CA ALA A 176 -4.43 3.16 0.25
C ALA A 176 -5.72 3.72 0.86
N ILE A 177 -6.03 4.96 0.57
CA ILE A 177 -7.16 5.70 1.16
C ILE A 177 -8.32 5.71 0.19
N LEU A 178 -9.50 5.24 0.65
CA LEU A 178 -10.72 5.10 -0.13
C LEU A 178 -11.62 6.33 0.03
N ILE A 179 -12.02 6.94 -1.08
CA ILE A 179 -12.86 8.14 -1.13
C ILE A 179 -14.16 7.81 -1.86
N PHE A 180 -15.31 8.19 -1.27
CA PHE A 180 -16.64 7.83 -1.72
C PHE A 180 -17.35 8.90 -2.56
N GLU A 181 -16.73 10.06 -2.75
CA GLU A 181 -17.24 11.18 -3.54
C GLU A 181 -16.69 11.21 -4.96
#